data_b3312b6b83236afa73af2a6d3e104fe9
#
_entry.id   b3312b6b83236afa73af2a6d3e104fe9
#
_cell.length_a   1.000
_cell.length_b   1.000
_cell.length_c   1.000
_cell.angle_alpha   90.00
_cell.angle_beta   90.00
_cell.angle_gamma   90.00
#
_symmetry.space_group_name_H-M   'P 1'
#
loop_
_entity.id
_entity.type
_entity.pdbx_description
1 polymer ?
#
loop_
_entity_poly.entity_id
_entity_poly.type
_entity_poly.pdbx_seq_one_letter_code
_entity_poly.pdbx_strand_id
1 'polypeptide(L)'
;MKTSDFNFHLPEELIAQHPLEKRDTSRLMVLDKATGEIEHKHFYDVLNYLNPGDTLVLNNTRVLPARLIGEKENTGGKIEFLLLKRIEGDKWECLAKPGKRAKIGTIFTFGEGKLKCKVVDIVEEGNRIIEFIYDGIFEQVLDELGEMPLPPYITERLEDRERYQTVYSKEKGSAAAPTAGLHFTKELLEKVKEKGVNIAYVTLHVGLGTFRPVKVDDVNEHVMHSEFYHLEEEDAKIINNTKKNGGKIISVGTTSTRTLETIGDENGIVRAQSGWTNIFIYPGYEFKVVDKLITNFHLPESTLIMLVSALAGKEKVMNAYNEAVKERYRFFSFGDSMIIK
;
A
#
# COMPACT_ATOMS: atom_id res chain seq x y z
N MET A 1 12.71 -10.24 -19.51
CA MET A 1 12.79 -8.82 -19.02
C MET A 1 13.56 -8.85 -17.72
N LYS A 2 14.56 -7.99 -17.57
CA LYS A 2 15.40 -7.97 -16.37
C LYS A 2 14.86 -6.96 -15.34
N THR A 3 15.05 -7.27 -14.08
CA THR A 3 14.74 -6.34 -12.97
C THR A 3 15.50 -5.03 -13.12
N SER A 4 16.78 -5.11 -13.54
CA SER A 4 17.64 -3.95 -13.82
C SER A 4 17.13 -3.02 -14.95
N ASP A 5 16.21 -3.48 -15.80
CA ASP A 5 15.59 -2.63 -16.82
C ASP A 5 14.72 -1.50 -16.22
N PHE A 6 14.40 -1.59 -14.91
CA PHE A 6 13.62 -0.62 -14.14
C PHE A 6 14.49 0.16 -13.14
N ASN A 7 15.81 0.17 -13.35
CA ASN A 7 16.73 0.93 -12.53
C ASN A 7 16.80 2.39 -12.98
N PHE A 8 16.90 3.28 -12.00
CA PHE A 8 17.20 4.71 -12.19
C PHE A 8 17.95 5.21 -10.96
N HIS A 9 18.74 6.27 -11.15
CA HIS A 9 19.44 6.88 -10.02
C HIS A 9 18.47 7.69 -9.17
N LEU A 10 18.30 7.28 -7.90
CA LEU A 10 17.48 8.00 -6.93
C LEU A 10 18.36 8.53 -5.80
N PRO A 11 18.60 9.86 -5.70
CA PRO A 11 19.26 10.46 -4.56
C PRO A 11 18.47 10.23 -3.26
N GLU A 12 19.17 9.85 -2.19
CA GLU A 12 18.56 9.50 -0.90
C GLU A 12 17.77 10.68 -0.30
N GLU A 13 18.23 11.91 -0.50
CA GLU A 13 17.55 13.11 -0.03
C GLU A 13 16.17 13.37 -0.66
N LEU A 14 15.83 12.67 -1.75
CA LEU A 14 14.50 12.75 -2.35
C LEU A 14 13.50 11.79 -1.70
N ILE A 15 13.96 10.87 -0.84
CA ILE A 15 13.09 9.97 -0.10
C ILE A 15 12.43 10.73 1.05
N ALA A 16 11.12 10.95 0.94
CA ALA A 16 10.37 11.74 1.92
C ALA A 16 10.29 11.04 3.28
N GLN A 17 10.77 11.71 4.33
CA GLN A 17 10.73 11.21 5.70
C GLN A 17 9.45 11.65 6.44
N HIS A 18 8.83 12.77 6.02
CA HIS A 18 7.66 13.36 6.66
C HIS A 18 6.56 13.65 5.65
N PRO A 19 5.27 13.50 6.04
CA PRO A 19 4.15 14.00 5.26
C PRO A 19 4.16 15.54 5.24
N LEU A 20 3.65 16.12 4.16
CA LEU A 20 3.37 17.56 4.10
C LEU A 20 2.26 17.93 5.08
N GLU A 21 2.27 19.15 5.61
CA GLU A 21 1.24 19.64 6.54
C GLU A 21 -0.17 19.46 5.95
N LYS A 22 -0.39 19.96 4.72
CA LYS A 22 -1.60 19.72 3.93
C LYS A 22 -1.36 18.61 2.91
N ARG A 23 -2.15 17.55 2.96
CA ARG A 23 -1.97 16.35 2.13
C ARG A 23 -2.04 16.63 0.64
N ASP A 24 -2.99 17.47 0.22
CA ASP A 24 -3.30 17.79 -1.17
C ASP A 24 -2.39 18.86 -1.80
N THR A 25 -1.43 19.40 -1.05
CA THR A 25 -0.41 20.32 -1.59
C THR A 25 0.84 19.62 -2.11
N SER A 26 0.91 18.29 -2.05
CA SER A 26 1.96 17.54 -2.73
C SER A 26 1.97 17.82 -4.22
N ARG A 27 3.11 17.63 -4.88
CA ARG A 27 3.18 17.77 -6.33
C ARG A 27 2.49 16.58 -7.01
N LEU A 28 1.95 16.85 -8.18
CA LEU A 28 1.33 15.86 -9.04
C LEU A 28 2.00 15.93 -10.43
N MET A 29 2.65 14.84 -10.82
CA MET A 29 3.09 14.66 -12.19
C MET A 29 1.95 14.03 -13.00
N VAL A 30 1.57 14.64 -14.09
CA VAL A 30 0.58 14.11 -15.02
C VAL A 30 1.30 13.50 -16.19
N LEU A 31 1.15 12.19 -16.40
CA LEU A 31 1.73 11.46 -17.52
C LEU A 31 0.62 11.01 -18.47
N ASP A 32 0.66 11.50 -19.70
CA ASP A 32 -0.18 10.99 -20.77
C ASP A 32 0.39 9.69 -21.33
N LYS A 33 -0.32 8.57 -21.10
CA LYS A 33 0.16 7.25 -21.53
C LYS A 33 0.18 7.05 -23.04
N ALA A 34 -0.59 7.84 -23.78
CA ALA A 34 -0.60 7.76 -25.24
C ALA A 34 0.62 8.50 -25.84
N THR A 35 0.85 9.73 -25.42
CA THR A 35 1.90 10.61 -25.98
C THR A 35 3.22 10.56 -25.23
N GLY A 36 3.20 10.30 -23.92
CA GLY A 36 4.35 10.43 -23.02
C GLY A 36 4.59 11.86 -22.53
N GLU A 37 3.68 12.79 -22.85
CA GLU A 37 3.75 14.17 -22.36
C GLU A 37 3.62 14.24 -20.84
N ILE A 38 4.39 15.15 -20.23
CA ILE A 38 4.44 15.35 -18.79
C ILE A 38 3.98 16.77 -18.46
N GLU A 39 3.09 16.90 -17.47
CA GLU A 39 2.72 18.17 -16.86
C GLU A 39 3.06 18.13 -15.36
N HIS A 40 3.45 19.28 -14.80
CA HIS A 40 3.73 19.45 -13.38
C HIS A 40 2.62 20.27 -12.70
N LYS A 41 1.95 19.69 -11.72
CA LYS A 41 0.79 20.25 -11.02
C LYS A 41 0.93 20.02 -9.49
N HIS A 42 -0.10 20.38 -8.74
CA HIS A 42 -0.29 19.98 -7.35
C HIS A 42 -1.44 18.98 -7.25
N PHE A 43 -1.49 18.21 -6.17
CA PHE A 43 -2.47 17.13 -6.05
C PHE A 43 -3.92 17.63 -6.08
N TYR A 44 -4.21 18.80 -5.53
CA TYR A 44 -5.56 19.40 -5.61
C TYR A 44 -6.02 19.66 -7.07
N ASP A 45 -5.10 19.74 -8.03
CA ASP A 45 -5.42 19.86 -9.46
C ASP A 45 -5.89 18.54 -10.09
N VAL A 46 -5.86 17.43 -9.34
CA VAL A 46 -6.31 16.11 -9.82
C VAL A 46 -7.75 16.16 -10.35
N LEU A 47 -8.57 17.07 -9.81
CA LEU A 47 -9.93 17.32 -10.27
C LEU A 47 -10.01 17.62 -11.78
N ASN A 48 -8.99 18.25 -12.37
CA ASN A 48 -8.98 18.60 -13.77
C ASN A 48 -8.85 17.38 -14.70
N TYR A 49 -8.46 16.23 -14.16
CA TYR A 49 -8.22 14.97 -14.88
C TYR A 49 -9.30 13.92 -14.66
N LEU A 50 -10.33 14.26 -13.85
CA LEU A 50 -11.52 13.48 -13.57
C LEU A 50 -12.72 14.07 -14.30
N ASN A 51 -13.57 13.23 -14.89
CA ASN A 51 -14.77 13.67 -15.62
C ASN A 51 -16.04 13.19 -14.90
N PRO A 52 -17.16 13.94 -14.99
CA PRO A 52 -18.44 13.43 -14.52
C PRO A 52 -18.74 12.05 -15.12
N GLY A 53 -19.21 11.13 -14.26
CA GLY A 53 -19.48 9.76 -14.66
C GLY A 53 -18.29 8.80 -14.56
N ASP A 54 -17.05 9.30 -14.32
CA ASP A 54 -15.92 8.45 -13.94
C ASP A 54 -16.11 7.88 -12.53
N THR A 55 -15.36 6.83 -12.19
CA THR A 55 -15.29 6.29 -10.81
C THR A 55 -13.87 6.28 -10.31
N LEU A 56 -13.66 6.89 -9.14
CA LEU A 56 -12.42 6.83 -8.36
C LEU A 56 -12.50 5.63 -7.41
N VAL A 57 -11.58 4.67 -7.54
CA VAL A 57 -11.56 3.47 -6.70
C VAL A 57 -10.44 3.57 -5.67
N LEU A 58 -10.81 3.55 -4.40
CA LEU A 58 -9.97 3.78 -3.23
C LEU A 58 -9.82 2.49 -2.41
N ASN A 59 -8.64 2.25 -1.84
CA ASN A 59 -8.44 1.17 -0.88
C ASN A 59 -8.72 1.68 0.54
N ASN A 60 -9.80 1.20 1.17
CA ASN A 60 -10.26 1.64 2.48
C ASN A 60 -9.62 0.90 3.66
N THR A 61 -8.56 0.14 3.41
CA THR A 61 -7.85 -0.57 4.48
C THR A 61 -7.30 0.41 5.52
N ARG A 62 -7.27 -0.03 6.79
CA ARG A 62 -6.71 0.71 7.92
C ARG A 62 -5.53 -0.05 8.49
N VAL A 63 -4.42 0.64 8.68
CA VAL A 63 -3.20 0.08 9.25
C VAL A 63 -3.39 -0.20 10.73
N LEU A 64 -2.98 -1.39 11.15
CA LEU A 64 -2.90 -1.74 12.56
C LEU A 64 -1.62 -1.17 13.18
N PRO A 65 -1.59 -0.79 14.48
CA PRO A 65 -0.37 -0.47 15.20
C PRO A 65 0.41 -1.77 15.49
N ALA A 66 0.83 -2.42 14.42
CA ALA A 66 1.30 -3.82 14.41
C ALA A 66 2.75 -3.99 14.87
N ARG A 67 3.46 -2.90 15.19
CA ARG A 67 4.83 -2.93 15.70
C ARG A 67 4.83 -2.90 17.21
N LEU A 68 5.30 -3.97 17.84
CA LEU A 68 5.35 -4.14 19.29
C LEU A 68 6.81 -4.18 19.76
N ILE A 69 7.16 -3.29 20.67
CA ILE A 69 8.48 -3.25 21.31
C ILE A 69 8.34 -3.78 22.73
N GLY A 70 9.05 -4.83 23.05
CA GLY A 70 8.99 -5.49 24.35
C GLY A 70 10.32 -6.06 24.79
N GLU A 71 10.28 -6.85 25.82
CA GLU A 71 11.45 -7.48 26.40
C GLU A 71 11.18 -8.94 26.80
N LYS A 72 12.25 -9.71 26.82
CA LYS A 72 12.18 -11.11 27.27
C LYS A 72 11.92 -11.14 28.79
N GLU A 73 10.86 -11.84 29.20
CA GLU A 73 10.33 -11.83 30.57
C GLU A 73 11.41 -12.05 31.66
N ASN A 74 12.34 -12.98 31.46
CA ASN A 74 13.31 -13.34 32.50
C ASN A 74 14.66 -12.62 32.41
N THR A 75 14.98 -11.93 31.33
CA THR A 75 16.33 -11.42 31.07
C THR A 75 16.36 -9.96 30.60
N GLY A 76 15.20 -9.32 30.35
CA GLY A 76 15.09 -7.95 29.88
C GLY A 76 15.65 -7.71 28.47
N GLY A 77 15.95 -8.76 27.70
CA GLY A 77 16.49 -8.63 26.37
C GLY A 77 15.46 -8.04 25.40
N LYS A 78 15.71 -6.82 24.89
CA LYS A 78 14.79 -6.11 23.99
C LYS A 78 14.49 -6.90 22.72
N ILE A 79 13.23 -6.86 22.28
CA ILE A 79 12.69 -7.47 21.07
C ILE A 79 11.73 -6.50 20.40
N GLU A 80 11.68 -6.56 19.08
CA GLU A 80 10.65 -5.95 18.26
C GLU A 80 9.90 -7.07 17.53
N PHE A 81 8.58 -7.09 17.66
CA PHE A 81 7.71 -7.91 16.83
C PHE A 81 6.93 -7.01 15.88
N LEU A 82 6.81 -7.46 14.65
CA LEU A 82 5.98 -6.82 13.64
C LEU A 82 4.94 -7.84 13.17
N LEU A 83 3.69 -7.60 13.54
CA LEU A 83 2.56 -8.48 13.23
C LEU A 83 2.27 -8.46 11.74
N LEU A 84 2.15 -9.63 11.12
CA LEU A 84 1.90 -9.79 9.68
C LEU A 84 0.49 -10.25 9.39
N LYS A 85 0.08 -11.32 10.06
CA LYS A 85 -1.18 -12.01 9.79
C LYS A 85 -1.68 -12.70 11.04
N ARG A 86 -2.98 -12.54 11.33
CA ARG A 86 -3.68 -13.35 12.33
C ARG A 86 -3.92 -14.74 11.74
N ILE A 87 -3.51 -15.78 12.45
CA ILE A 87 -3.65 -17.17 12.00
C ILE A 87 -4.96 -17.73 12.52
N GLU A 88 -5.09 -17.80 13.87
CA GLU A 88 -6.26 -18.32 14.54
C GLU A 88 -6.28 -17.81 16.00
N GLY A 89 -7.45 -17.38 16.48
CA GLY A 89 -7.57 -16.89 17.85
C GLY A 89 -6.55 -15.80 18.16
N ASP A 90 -5.69 -16.02 19.15
CA ASP A 90 -4.65 -15.08 19.57
C ASP A 90 -3.28 -15.37 18.94
N LYS A 91 -3.23 -16.27 17.95
CA LYS A 91 -2.00 -16.62 17.24
C LYS A 91 -1.78 -15.72 16.03
N TRP A 92 -0.58 -15.18 15.96
CA TRP A 92 -0.15 -14.29 14.89
C TRP A 92 1.18 -14.72 14.28
N GLU A 93 1.27 -14.64 12.98
CA GLU A 93 2.56 -14.66 12.27
C GLU A 93 3.19 -13.27 12.37
N CYS A 94 4.48 -13.23 12.69
CA CYS A 94 5.21 -11.98 12.85
C CYS A 94 6.69 -12.08 12.45
N LEU A 95 7.27 -10.95 12.11
CA LEU A 95 8.73 -10.77 12.10
C LEU A 95 9.22 -10.49 13.51
N ALA A 96 10.40 -11.01 13.86
CA ALA A 96 11.04 -10.76 15.14
C ALA A 96 12.46 -10.19 14.93
N LYS A 97 12.77 -9.08 15.60
CA LYS A 97 14.09 -8.45 15.53
C LYS A 97 14.65 -8.18 16.93
N PRO A 98 15.79 -8.76 17.30
CA PRO A 98 16.59 -9.74 16.57
C PRO A 98 15.99 -11.16 16.66
N GLY A 99 15.79 -11.82 15.50
CA GLY A 99 15.14 -13.12 15.40
C GLY A 99 15.79 -14.23 16.24
N LYS A 100 17.11 -14.19 16.46
CA LYS A 100 17.83 -15.16 17.31
C LYS A 100 17.37 -15.20 18.78
N ARG A 101 16.72 -14.14 19.27
CA ARG A 101 16.14 -14.07 20.63
C ARG A 101 14.79 -14.75 20.73
N ALA A 102 14.03 -14.78 19.63
CA ALA A 102 12.67 -15.32 19.56
C ALA A 102 12.72 -16.83 19.23
N LYS A 103 13.16 -17.65 20.19
CA LYS A 103 13.16 -19.12 20.11
C LYS A 103 11.81 -19.67 20.58
N ILE A 104 11.40 -20.82 20.08
CA ILE A 104 10.17 -21.51 20.51
C ILE A 104 10.16 -21.65 22.02
N GLY A 105 9.02 -21.38 22.67
CA GLY A 105 8.81 -21.39 24.10
C GLY A 105 9.23 -20.12 24.85
N THR A 106 9.91 -19.16 24.19
CA THR A 106 10.28 -17.89 24.83
C THR A 106 9.05 -17.01 25.03
N ILE A 107 8.96 -16.39 26.21
CA ILE A 107 7.92 -15.43 26.57
C ILE A 107 8.50 -14.01 26.55
N PHE A 108 7.75 -13.08 25.99
CA PHE A 108 8.05 -11.67 25.95
C PHE A 108 6.91 -10.86 26.55
N THR A 109 7.24 -9.71 27.16
CA THR A 109 6.30 -8.80 27.81
C THR A 109 6.35 -7.43 27.14
N PHE A 110 5.20 -6.76 27.13
CA PHE A 110 5.01 -5.42 26.57
C PHE A 110 4.20 -4.57 27.55
N GLY A 111 4.48 -3.27 27.62
CA GLY A 111 3.71 -2.34 28.44
C GLY A 111 3.60 -2.77 29.91
N GLU A 112 4.74 -3.01 30.55
CA GLU A 112 4.79 -3.40 31.98
C GLU A 112 3.98 -4.68 32.30
N GLY A 113 3.85 -5.57 31.30
CA GLY A 113 3.15 -6.85 31.46
C GLY A 113 1.67 -6.86 31.08
N LYS A 114 1.11 -5.74 30.60
CA LYS A 114 -0.28 -5.67 30.07
C LYS A 114 -0.52 -6.63 28.91
N LEU A 115 0.50 -6.88 28.10
CA LEU A 115 0.49 -7.84 27.01
C LEU A 115 1.70 -8.75 27.13
N LYS A 116 1.49 -10.03 26.96
CA LYS A 116 2.55 -11.03 26.82
C LYS A 116 2.37 -11.81 25.54
N CYS A 117 3.45 -12.38 25.02
CA CYS A 117 3.35 -13.37 23.96
C CYS A 117 4.33 -14.52 24.20
N LYS A 118 3.96 -15.71 23.72
CA LYS A 118 4.81 -16.90 23.67
C LYS A 118 5.11 -17.24 22.24
N VAL A 119 6.37 -17.47 21.90
CA VAL A 119 6.75 -18.00 20.58
C VAL A 119 6.36 -19.47 20.54
N VAL A 120 5.44 -19.83 19.63
CA VAL A 120 4.92 -21.20 19.51
C VAL A 120 5.52 -21.95 18.34
N ASP A 121 5.94 -21.26 17.27
CA ASP A 121 6.56 -21.88 16.10
C ASP A 121 7.49 -20.93 15.34
N ILE A 122 8.29 -21.50 14.43
CA ILE A 122 9.14 -20.78 13.45
C ILE A 122 8.81 -21.34 12.08
N VAL A 123 8.30 -20.48 11.19
CA VAL A 123 7.83 -20.85 9.87
C VAL A 123 8.80 -20.36 8.78
N GLU A 124 8.41 -20.54 7.54
CA GLU A 124 9.20 -20.12 6.37
C GLU A 124 9.71 -18.68 6.49
N GLU A 125 10.82 -18.38 5.81
CA GLU A 125 11.52 -17.10 5.86
C GLU A 125 11.99 -16.66 7.26
N GLY A 126 11.88 -17.53 8.25
CA GLY A 126 12.25 -17.26 9.64
C GLY A 126 11.22 -16.42 10.40
N ASN A 127 9.99 -16.31 9.92
CA ASN A 127 8.89 -15.70 10.65
C ASN A 127 8.54 -16.52 11.89
N ARG A 128 7.93 -15.89 12.89
CA ARG A 128 7.50 -16.52 14.15
C ARG A 128 6.00 -16.59 14.19
N ILE A 129 5.49 -17.70 14.72
CA ILE A 129 4.12 -17.74 15.22
C ILE A 129 4.19 -17.45 16.71
N ILE A 130 3.49 -16.41 17.14
CA ILE A 130 3.36 -16.03 18.54
C ILE A 130 1.91 -16.17 18.97
N GLU A 131 1.70 -16.53 20.23
CA GLU A 131 0.39 -16.59 20.87
C GLU A 131 0.35 -15.54 21.96
N PHE A 132 -0.62 -14.61 21.87
CA PHE A 132 -0.79 -13.53 22.83
C PHE A 132 -1.52 -13.97 24.08
N ILE A 133 -1.16 -13.37 25.22
CA ILE A 133 -1.76 -13.53 26.53
C ILE A 133 -2.01 -12.12 27.08
N TYR A 134 -3.27 -11.79 27.32
CA TYR A 134 -3.73 -10.46 27.75
C TYR A 134 -5.09 -10.56 28.44
N ASP A 135 -5.49 -9.48 29.13
CA ASP A 135 -6.83 -9.32 29.67
C ASP A 135 -7.59 -8.26 28.85
N GLY A 136 -8.86 -8.48 28.60
CA GLY A 136 -9.75 -7.55 27.92
C GLY A 136 -9.84 -7.75 26.40
N ILE A 137 -9.87 -6.66 25.63
CA ILE A 137 -10.03 -6.66 24.17
C ILE A 137 -8.67 -6.44 23.52
N PHE A 138 -8.24 -7.41 22.69
CA PHE A 138 -6.93 -7.37 22.04
C PHE A 138 -6.66 -6.09 21.25
N GLU A 139 -7.64 -5.64 20.48
CA GLU A 139 -7.54 -4.43 19.65
C GLU A 139 -7.27 -3.18 20.50
N GLN A 140 -7.84 -3.08 21.70
CA GLN A 140 -7.59 -1.97 22.62
C GLN A 140 -6.18 -2.02 23.19
N VAL A 141 -5.72 -3.21 23.59
CA VAL A 141 -4.36 -3.43 24.08
C VAL A 141 -3.34 -3.12 22.99
N LEU A 142 -3.63 -3.54 21.76
CA LEU A 142 -2.76 -3.27 20.60
C LEU A 142 -2.73 -1.77 20.27
N ASP A 143 -3.87 -1.08 20.32
CA ASP A 143 -3.95 0.38 20.08
C ASP A 143 -3.15 1.17 21.15
N GLU A 144 -3.09 0.67 22.39
CA GLU A 144 -2.33 1.30 23.48
C GLU A 144 -0.81 1.08 23.33
N LEU A 145 -0.39 -0.14 23.06
CA LEU A 145 1.02 -0.55 23.13
C LEU A 145 1.74 -0.60 21.79
N GLY A 146 0.99 -0.74 20.69
CA GLY A 146 1.56 -0.88 19.36
C GLY A 146 1.98 0.46 18.76
N GLU A 147 2.99 0.42 17.91
CA GLU A 147 3.43 1.53 17.07
C GLU A 147 3.03 1.30 15.61
N MET A 148 2.92 2.40 14.84
CA MET A 148 2.67 2.31 13.40
C MET A 148 3.86 1.64 12.70
N PRO A 149 3.61 0.60 11.89
CA PRO A 149 4.65 -0.09 11.14
C PRO A 149 5.05 0.72 9.90
N LEU A 150 5.88 1.73 10.08
CA LEU A 150 6.39 2.51 8.96
C LEU A 150 7.33 1.67 8.08
N PRO A 151 7.36 1.92 6.77
CA PRO A 151 8.32 1.29 5.86
C PRO A 151 9.77 1.52 6.30
N PRO A 152 10.70 0.60 6.00
CA PRO A 152 12.07 0.65 6.51
C PRO A 152 12.89 1.87 6.03
N TYR A 153 12.48 2.52 4.95
CA TYR A 153 13.11 3.74 4.43
C TYR A 153 12.67 5.02 5.15
N ILE A 154 11.62 4.95 5.99
CA ILE A 154 11.24 6.03 6.91
C ILE A 154 11.93 5.73 8.24
N THR A 155 12.97 6.48 8.54
CA THR A 155 13.77 6.32 9.75
C THR A 155 13.34 7.26 10.87
N GLU A 156 12.58 8.29 10.54
CA GLU A 156 12.11 9.27 11.48
C GLU A 156 10.78 8.86 12.13
N ARG A 157 10.61 9.26 13.39
CA ARG A 157 9.41 8.94 14.16
C ARG A 157 8.23 9.78 13.67
N LEU A 158 7.10 9.12 13.44
CA LEU A 158 5.84 9.79 13.13
C LEU A 158 5.16 10.21 14.45
N GLU A 159 4.98 11.51 14.66
CA GLU A 159 4.33 12.05 15.86
C GLU A 159 2.83 11.75 15.88
N ASP A 160 2.16 11.96 14.75
CA ASP A 160 0.72 11.70 14.59
C ASP A 160 0.49 10.45 13.73
N ARG A 161 0.00 9.39 14.37
CA ARG A 161 -0.29 8.09 13.73
C ARG A 161 -1.31 8.19 12.59
N GLU A 162 -2.27 9.12 12.67
CA GLU A 162 -3.29 9.33 11.66
C GLU A 162 -2.71 9.90 10.35
N ARG A 163 -1.48 10.42 10.38
CA ARG A 163 -0.79 10.86 9.16
C ARG A 163 -0.39 9.69 8.25
N TYR A 164 -0.31 8.47 8.77
CA TYR A 164 -0.10 7.23 8.00
C TYR A 164 -1.40 6.45 7.80
N GLN A 165 -2.54 7.14 7.84
CA GLN A 165 -3.86 6.61 7.52
C GLN A 165 -4.51 7.49 6.44
N THR A 166 -5.28 6.87 5.53
CA THR A 166 -6.13 7.64 4.62
C THR A 166 -7.32 8.21 5.38
N VAL A 167 -7.86 9.33 4.92
CA VAL A 167 -9.02 9.99 5.57
C VAL A 167 -10.31 9.16 5.49
N TYR A 168 -10.31 8.10 4.69
CA TYR A 168 -11.40 7.17 4.47
C TYR A 168 -11.09 5.74 4.94
N SER A 169 -9.97 5.53 5.64
CA SER A 169 -9.61 4.22 6.17
C SER A 169 -10.65 3.68 7.16
N LYS A 170 -11.06 2.41 6.96
CA LYS A 170 -12.13 1.79 7.73
C LYS A 170 -11.79 0.36 8.15
N GLU A 171 -11.45 -0.50 7.19
CA GLU A 171 -11.28 -1.93 7.38
C GLU A 171 -9.90 -2.24 7.98
N LYS A 172 -9.85 -2.56 9.27
CA LYS A 172 -8.61 -2.87 10.00
C LYS A 172 -8.00 -4.19 9.52
N GLY A 173 -6.66 -4.25 9.36
CA GLY A 173 -5.98 -5.51 9.01
C GLY A 173 -4.68 -5.34 8.22
N SER A 174 -4.32 -4.13 7.84
CA SER A 174 -3.14 -3.85 7.01
C SER A 174 -1.89 -3.61 7.85
N ALA A 175 -0.75 -4.08 7.35
CA ALA A 175 0.57 -3.74 7.88
C ALA A 175 1.16 -2.46 7.25
N ALA A 176 0.56 -1.94 6.17
CA ALA A 176 0.99 -0.71 5.53
C ALA A 176 -0.19 0.08 4.94
N ALA A 177 -0.04 1.41 4.87
CA ALA A 177 -1.06 2.27 4.28
C ALA A 177 -1.07 2.19 2.74
N PRO A 178 -2.22 2.35 2.07
CA PRO A 178 -2.32 2.58 0.64
C PRO A 178 -1.92 4.03 0.34
N THR A 179 -0.61 4.29 0.23
CA THR A 179 -0.01 5.61 0.37
C THR A 179 -0.43 6.63 -0.68
N ALA A 180 -0.84 6.20 -1.88
CA ALA A 180 -1.43 7.09 -2.87
C ALA A 180 -2.73 7.75 -2.38
N GLY A 181 -3.46 7.10 -1.49
CA GLY A 181 -4.65 7.63 -0.85
C GLY A 181 -4.37 8.71 0.20
N LEU A 182 -3.13 8.80 0.70
CA LEU A 182 -2.74 9.79 1.71
C LEU A 182 -2.81 11.23 1.19
N HIS A 183 -2.78 11.44 -0.11
CA HIS A 183 -2.87 12.76 -0.73
C HIS A 183 -4.29 13.35 -0.66
N PHE A 184 -5.33 12.52 -0.50
CA PHE A 184 -6.69 12.99 -0.43
C PHE A 184 -7.03 13.58 0.94
N THR A 185 -7.71 14.73 0.92
CA THR A 185 -8.43 15.30 2.06
C THR A 185 -9.91 14.99 1.94
N LYS A 186 -10.66 15.13 3.04
CA LYS A 186 -12.12 15.00 3.01
C LYS A 186 -12.75 16.01 2.08
N GLU A 187 -12.27 17.25 2.12
CA GLU A 187 -12.71 18.36 1.29
C GLU A 187 -12.48 18.10 -0.20
N LEU A 188 -11.33 17.50 -0.56
CA LEU A 188 -11.04 17.15 -1.95
C LEU A 188 -11.98 16.02 -2.43
N LEU A 189 -12.25 15.02 -1.58
CA LEU A 189 -13.20 13.94 -1.92
C LEU A 189 -14.63 14.46 -2.10
N GLU A 190 -15.07 15.45 -1.30
CA GLU A 190 -16.37 16.08 -1.52
C GLU A 190 -16.42 16.83 -2.87
N LYS A 191 -15.36 17.57 -3.24
CA LYS A 191 -15.26 18.21 -4.55
C LYS A 191 -15.27 17.19 -5.71
N VAL A 192 -14.68 16.00 -5.51
CA VAL A 192 -14.75 14.90 -6.49
C VAL A 192 -16.21 14.48 -6.71
N LYS A 193 -16.98 14.29 -5.63
CA LYS A 193 -18.41 13.94 -5.69
C LYS A 193 -19.24 15.07 -6.33
N GLU A 194 -19.02 16.31 -5.90
CA GLU A 194 -19.70 17.50 -6.45
C GLU A 194 -19.49 17.64 -7.96
N LYS A 195 -18.33 17.21 -8.46
CA LYS A 195 -18.03 17.18 -9.88
C LYS A 195 -18.80 16.07 -10.64
N GLY A 196 -19.52 15.18 -9.94
CA GLY A 196 -20.24 14.05 -10.54
C GLY A 196 -19.36 12.83 -10.79
N VAL A 197 -18.22 12.72 -10.10
CA VAL A 197 -17.35 11.55 -10.12
C VAL A 197 -17.80 10.62 -8.99
N ASN A 198 -18.00 9.34 -9.32
CA ASN A 198 -18.36 8.34 -8.33
C ASN A 198 -17.14 7.93 -7.51
N ILE A 199 -17.38 7.48 -6.28
CA ILE A 199 -16.36 6.89 -5.41
C ILE A 199 -16.79 5.47 -5.08
N ALA A 200 -15.88 4.51 -5.29
CA ALA A 200 -16.04 3.12 -4.90
C ALA A 200 -14.83 2.69 -4.06
N TYR A 201 -15.04 1.68 -3.21
CA TYR A 201 -14.02 1.18 -2.32
C TYR A 201 -13.70 -0.28 -2.62
N VAL A 202 -12.42 -0.61 -2.49
CA VAL A 202 -11.92 -1.95 -2.34
C VAL A 202 -11.20 -2.05 -1.00
N THR A 203 -11.10 -3.23 -0.45
CA THR A 203 -10.19 -3.52 0.66
C THR A 203 -9.08 -4.41 0.15
N LEU A 204 -7.83 -4.02 0.35
CA LEU A 204 -6.68 -4.91 0.24
C LEU A 204 -5.78 -4.65 1.44
N HIS A 205 -5.58 -5.67 2.25
CA HIS A 205 -4.67 -5.61 3.39
C HIS A 205 -3.24 -5.79 2.91
N VAL A 206 -2.49 -4.68 2.91
CA VAL A 206 -1.11 -4.65 2.43
C VAL A 206 -0.20 -5.36 3.41
N GLY A 207 0.50 -6.37 2.94
CA GLY A 207 1.56 -7.06 3.68
C GLY A 207 2.92 -6.34 3.55
N LEU A 208 3.85 -6.69 4.44
CA LEU A 208 5.22 -6.14 4.40
C LEU A 208 6.04 -6.60 3.20
N GLY A 209 5.58 -7.61 2.49
CA GLY A 209 6.21 -8.07 1.25
C GLY A 209 6.36 -6.97 0.20
N THR A 210 5.45 -5.98 0.22
CA THR A 210 5.48 -4.82 -0.69
C THR A 210 6.75 -3.96 -0.54
N PHE A 211 7.41 -4.01 0.63
CA PHE A 211 8.64 -3.27 0.90
C PHE A 211 9.91 -4.10 0.71
N ARG A 212 9.77 -5.38 0.35
CA ARG A 212 10.94 -6.22 0.08
C ARG A 212 11.44 -5.96 -1.33
N PRO A 213 12.77 -5.79 -1.52
CA PRO A 213 13.32 -5.67 -2.86
C PRO A 213 13.13 -6.98 -3.65
N VAL A 214 12.94 -6.85 -4.94
CA VAL A 214 12.98 -7.99 -5.87
C VAL A 214 14.39 -8.57 -5.85
N LYS A 215 14.51 -9.89 -5.65
CA LYS A 215 15.81 -10.57 -5.49
C LYS A 215 16.23 -11.37 -6.72
N VAL A 216 15.41 -11.39 -7.75
CA VAL A 216 15.63 -12.16 -8.98
C VAL A 216 16.06 -11.23 -10.12
N ASP A 217 16.89 -11.74 -11.02
CA ASP A 217 17.34 -10.98 -12.18
C ASP A 217 16.28 -10.96 -13.30
N ASP A 218 15.60 -12.09 -13.52
CA ASP A 218 14.48 -12.19 -14.47
C ASP A 218 13.16 -11.93 -13.76
N VAL A 219 12.42 -10.95 -14.26
CA VAL A 219 11.10 -10.57 -13.74
C VAL A 219 10.13 -11.76 -13.67
N ASN A 220 10.22 -12.71 -14.63
CA ASN A 220 9.36 -13.89 -14.66
C ASN A 220 9.58 -14.88 -13.50
N GLU A 221 10.72 -14.81 -12.83
CA GLU A 221 11.04 -15.69 -11.69
C GLU A 221 10.53 -15.12 -10.35
N HIS A 222 10.02 -13.88 -10.36
CA HIS A 222 9.53 -13.24 -9.13
C HIS A 222 8.20 -13.83 -8.68
N VAL A 223 8.14 -14.22 -7.42
CA VAL A 223 6.92 -14.71 -6.77
C VAL A 223 6.34 -13.61 -5.86
N MET A 224 5.15 -13.15 -6.19
CA MET A 224 4.44 -12.16 -5.39
C MET A 224 3.87 -12.77 -4.11
N HIS A 225 3.94 -11.99 -3.02
CA HIS A 225 3.25 -12.34 -1.79
C HIS A 225 1.74 -12.28 -1.96
N SER A 226 1.05 -13.17 -1.25
CA SER A 226 -0.41 -13.22 -1.25
C SER A 226 -0.97 -12.20 -0.25
N GLU A 227 -1.94 -11.40 -0.69
CA GLU A 227 -2.61 -10.37 0.12
C GLU A 227 -4.13 -10.55 0.04
N PHE A 228 -4.79 -10.38 1.19
CA PHE A 228 -6.24 -10.50 1.27
C PHE A 228 -6.93 -9.29 0.67
N TYR A 229 -7.94 -9.55 -0.18
CA TYR A 229 -8.80 -8.51 -0.73
C TYR A 229 -10.28 -8.78 -0.49
N HIS A 230 -11.06 -7.71 -0.56
CA HIS A 230 -12.51 -7.74 -0.50
C HIS A 230 -13.12 -6.63 -1.36
N LEU A 231 -14.23 -6.94 -2.04
CA LEU A 231 -15.08 -5.99 -2.76
C LEU A 231 -16.52 -6.20 -2.37
N GLU A 232 -17.19 -5.13 -1.91
CA GLU A 232 -18.61 -5.12 -1.59
C GLU A 232 -19.48 -5.06 -2.86
N GLU A 233 -20.74 -5.52 -2.73
CA GLU A 233 -21.66 -5.58 -3.87
C GLU A 233 -22.02 -4.18 -4.40
N GLU A 234 -22.19 -3.20 -3.51
CA GLU A 234 -22.52 -1.83 -3.90
C GLU A 234 -21.38 -1.18 -4.70
N ASP A 235 -20.15 -1.38 -4.26
CA ASP A 235 -18.96 -0.87 -4.95
C ASP A 235 -18.78 -1.55 -6.32
N ALA A 236 -19.02 -2.86 -6.41
CA ALA A 236 -19.02 -3.59 -7.67
C ALA A 236 -20.05 -3.03 -8.66
N LYS A 237 -21.26 -2.72 -8.20
CA LYS A 237 -22.31 -2.10 -9.02
C LYS A 237 -21.90 -0.72 -9.54
N ILE A 238 -21.30 0.12 -8.69
CA ILE A 238 -20.81 1.45 -9.09
C ILE A 238 -19.78 1.31 -10.22
N ILE A 239 -18.77 0.44 -10.05
CA ILE A 239 -17.71 0.20 -11.03
C ILE A 239 -18.28 -0.28 -12.37
N ASN A 240 -19.15 -1.29 -12.33
CA ASN A 240 -19.76 -1.86 -13.53
C ASN A 240 -20.66 -0.86 -14.26
N ASN A 241 -21.46 -0.07 -13.53
CA ASN A 241 -22.30 0.97 -14.11
C ASN A 241 -21.48 2.06 -14.78
N THR A 242 -20.36 2.45 -14.21
CA THR A 242 -19.43 3.40 -14.83
C THR A 242 -18.94 2.90 -16.17
N LYS A 243 -18.45 1.64 -16.24
CA LYS A 243 -17.99 1.04 -17.49
C LYS A 243 -19.12 0.94 -18.53
N LYS A 244 -20.30 0.49 -18.11
CA LYS A 244 -21.49 0.40 -18.97
C LYS A 244 -21.87 1.73 -19.59
N ASN A 245 -21.70 2.83 -18.86
CA ASN A 245 -22.02 4.19 -19.31
C ASN A 245 -20.85 4.90 -20.01
N GLY A 246 -19.74 4.21 -20.27
CA GLY A 246 -18.57 4.77 -20.99
C GLY A 246 -17.66 5.65 -20.13
N GLY A 247 -17.88 5.73 -18.82
CA GLY A 247 -17.00 6.37 -17.86
C GLY A 247 -15.71 5.58 -17.64
N LYS A 248 -14.72 6.21 -17.00
CA LYS A 248 -13.40 5.63 -16.76
C LYS A 248 -13.25 5.17 -15.31
N ILE A 249 -12.53 4.08 -15.12
CA ILE A 249 -12.13 3.58 -13.81
C ILE A 249 -10.74 4.10 -13.49
N ILE A 250 -10.65 4.95 -12.48
CA ILE A 250 -9.42 5.55 -11.99
C ILE A 250 -9.05 4.88 -10.66
N SER A 251 -8.03 4.05 -10.66
CA SER A 251 -7.55 3.41 -9.43
C SER A 251 -6.61 4.35 -8.67
N VAL A 252 -6.77 4.39 -7.35
CA VAL A 252 -5.87 5.10 -6.44
C VAL A 252 -4.99 4.09 -5.72
N GLY A 253 -3.72 4.10 -6.10
CA GLY A 253 -2.70 3.17 -5.63
C GLY A 253 -2.65 1.84 -6.39
N THR A 254 -1.46 1.27 -6.36
CA THR A 254 -1.20 -0.07 -6.94
C THR A 254 -2.02 -1.17 -6.26
N THR A 255 -2.41 -0.98 -5.00
CA THR A 255 -3.26 -1.91 -4.25
C THR A 255 -4.67 -2.00 -4.82
N SER A 256 -5.32 -0.86 -5.11
CA SER A 256 -6.62 -0.82 -5.77
C SER A 256 -6.54 -1.42 -7.18
N THR A 257 -5.46 -1.11 -7.92
CA THR A 257 -5.20 -1.70 -9.24
C THR A 257 -5.12 -3.22 -9.18
N ARG A 258 -4.29 -3.75 -8.28
CA ARG A 258 -4.11 -5.20 -8.13
C ARG A 258 -5.41 -5.90 -7.74
N THR A 259 -6.21 -5.31 -6.87
CA THR A 259 -7.53 -5.84 -6.51
C THR A 259 -8.44 -5.88 -7.74
N LEU A 260 -8.61 -4.77 -8.43
CA LEU A 260 -9.50 -4.67 -9.59
C LEU A 260 -9.10 -5.63 -10.71
N GLU A 261 -7.81 -5.73 -11.02
CA GLU A 261 -7.30 -6.62 -12.07
C GLU A 261 -7.34 -8.10 -11.66
N THR A 262 -7.34 -8.41 -10.37
CA THR A 262 -7.55 -9.79 -9.86
C THR A 262 -9.00 -10.23 -10.04
N ILE A 263 -9.97 -9.35 -9.75
CA ILE A 263 -11.40 -9.71 -9.74
C ILE A 263 -12.10 -9.45 -11.07
N GLY A 264 -11.53 -8.64 -11.95
CA GLY A 264 -12.08 -8.34 -13.26
C GLY A 264 -12.05 -9.53 -14.18
N ASP A 265 -13.20 -9.86 -14.77
CA ASP A 265 -13.28 -10.86 -15.83
C ASP A 265 -12.73 -10.29 -17.17
N GLU A 266 -12.75 -11.09 -18.22
CA GLU A 266 -12.22 -10.71 -19.55
C GLU A 266 -12.94 -9.51 -20.16
N ASN A 267 -14.18 -9.23 -19.74
CA ASN A 267 -14.96 -8.07 -20.16
C ASN A 267 -14.76 -6.87 -19.22
N GLY A 268 -13.92 -7.01 -18.18
CA GLY A 268 -13.68 -6.01 -17.17
C GLY A 268 -14.84 -5.82 -16.20
N ILE A 269 -15.72 -6.81 -16.07
CA ILE A 269 -16.82 -6.82 -15.10
C ILE A 269 -16.27 -7.34 -13.77
N VAL A 270 -16.59 -6.66 -12.68
CA VAL A 270 -16.22 -7.05 -11.33
C VAL A 270 -17.42 -7.57 -10.55
N ARG A 271 -17.18 -8.49 -9.61
CA ARG A 271 -18.22 -9.03 -8.73
C ARG A 271 -17.80 -8.95 -7.28
N ALA A 272 -18.79 -8.78 -6.40
CA ALA A 272 -18.56 -8.82 -4.96
C ALA A 272 -17.94 -10.16 -4.56
N GLN A 273 -16.80 -10.11 -3.94
CA GLN A 273 -16.07 -11.29 -3.48
C GLN A 273 -14.92 -10.94 -2.51
N SER A 274 -14.48 -11.94 -1.78
CA SER A 274 -13.26 -11.89 -0.98
C SER A 274 -12.32 -12.99 -1.43
N GLY A 275 -11.03 -12.77 -1.29
CA GLY A 275 -10.04 -13.78 -1.65
C GLY A 275 -8.62 -13.32 -1.37
N TRP A 276 -7.69 -14.03 -1.95
CA TRP A 276 -6.27 -13.74 -1.87
C TRP A 276 -5.72 -13.47 -3.25
N THR A 277 -4.90 -12.42 -3.39
CA THR A 277 -4.25 -12.08 -4.64
C THR A 277 -2.74 -12.13 -4.51
N ASN A 278 -2.10 -12.76 -5.47
CA ASN A 278 -0.67 -12.72 -5.71
C ASN A 278 -0.38 -12.22 -7.13
N ILE A 279 -1.30 -11.46 -7.70
CA ILE A 279 -1.16 -10.93 -9.06
C ILE A 279 0.12 -10.10 -9.18
N PHE A 280 0.92 -10.41 -10.19
CA PHE A 280 2.10 -9.66 -10.57
C PHE A 280 1.88 -9.00 -11.92
N ILE A 281 1.78 -7.67 -11.91
CA ILE A 281 1.54 -6.86 -13.11
C ILE A 281 2.87 -6.22 -13.53
N TYR A 282 3.30 -6.50 -14.76
CA TYR A 282 4.50 -5.96 -15.38
C TYR A 282 4.28 -5.80 -16.88
N PRO A 283 5.17 -5.11 -17.64
CA PRO A 283 4.97 -4.85 -19.07
C PRO A 283 4.64 -6.11 -19.88
N GLY A 284 3.56 -6.01 -20.66
CA GLY A 284 2.93 -7.14 -21.35
C GLY A 284 1.59 -7.55 -20.75
N TYR A 285 1.24 -7.03 -19.54
CA TYR A 285 -0.06 -7.25 -18.94
C TYR A 285 -1.13 -6.38 -19.63
N GLU A 286 -2.28 -6.98 -19.95
CA GLU A 286 -3.45 -6.31 -20.53
C GLU A 286 -4.45 -5.97 -19.44
N PHE A 287 -4.62 -4.67 -19.18
CA PHE A 287 -5.55 -4.17 -18.16
C PHE A 287 -7.00 -4.37 -18.61
N LYS A 288 -7.81 -4.96 -17.74
CA LYS A 288 -9.22 -5.28 -18.00
C LYS A 288 -10.18 -4.25 -17.40
N VAL A 289 -9.84 -3.72 -16.22
CA VAL A 289 -10.73 -2.87 -15.43
C VAL A 289 -10.20 -1.43 -15.37
N VAL A 290 -8.91 -1.24 -15.10
CA VAL A 290 -8.32 0.06 -14.79
C VAL A 290 -7.97 0.84 -16.05
N ASP A 291 -8.52 2.04 -16.18
CA ASP A 291 -8.24 2.98 -17.28
C ASP A 291 -7.13 3.97 -16.94
N LYS A 292 -7.12 4.50 -15.71
CA LYS A 292 -6.16 5.51 -15.21
C LYS A 292 -5.67 5.12 -13.82
N LEU A 293 -4.49 5.58 -13.45
CA LEU A 293 -3.86 5.28 -12.17
C LEU A 293 -3.33 6.55 -11.50
N ILE A 294 -3.69 6.76 -10.24
CA ILE A 294 -3.05 7.73 -9.34
C ILE A 294 -2.15 6.94 -8.39
N THR A 295 -0.86 7.28 -8.32
CA THR A 295 0.11 6.54 -7.52
C THR A 295 1.24 7.44 -7.02
N ASN A 296 2.01 6.98 -6.03
CA ASN A 296 3.26 7.63 -5.63
C ASN A 296 4.40 7.24 -6.58
N PHE A 297 5.54 7.93 -6.45
CA PHE A 297 6.79 7.47 -7.06
C PHE A 297 7.37 6.29 -6.25
N HIS A 298 7.81 5.27 -6.97
CA HIS A 298 8.25 3.99 -6.42
C HIS A 298 9.77 3.81 -6.48
N LEU A 299 10.27 2.81 -5.72
CA LEU A 299 11.68 2.41 -5.72
C LEU A 299 12.15 1.92 -7.09
N PRO A 300 13.43 2.16 -7.43
CA PRO A 300 14.07 1.45 -8.52
C PRO A 300 13.91 -0.07 -8.37
N GLU A 301 13.74 -0.77 -9.48
CA GLU A 301 13.67 -2.24 -9.54
C GLU A 301 12.52 -2.88 -8.73
N SER A 302 11.54 -2.08 -8.28
CA SER A 302 10.39 -2.60 -7.51
C SER A 302 9.29 -3.17 -8.41
N THR A 303 8.50 -4.09 -7.86
CA THR A 303 7.29 -4.59 -8.54
C THR A 303 6.29 -3.47 -8.86
N LEU A 304 6.34 -2.37 -8.11
CA LEU A 304 5.42 -1.25 -8.26
C LEU A 304 5.75 -0.38 -9.48
N ILE A 305 7.04 -0.10 -9.76
CA ILE A 305 7.42 0.60 -10.99
C ILE A 305 7.14 -0.26 -12.23
N MET A 306 7.21 -1.60 -12.08
CA MET A 306 6.86 -2.54 -13.15
C MET A 306 5.36 -2.46 -13.48
N LEU A 307 4.47 -2.40 -12.47
CA LEU A 307 3.04 -2.21 -12.65
C LEU A 307 2.72 -0.89 -13.35
N VAL A 308 3.33 0.20 -12.91
CA VAL A 308 3.18 1.53 -13.53
C VAL A 308 3.64 1.49 -14.98
N SER A 309 4.77 0.81 -15.24
CA SER A 309 5.31 0.62 -16.59
C SER A 309 4.43 -0.26 -17.49
N ALA A 310 3.69 -1.20 -16.91
CA ALA A 310 2.71 -2.00 -17.66
C ALA A 310 1.57 -1.12 -18.19
N LEU A 311 1.11 -0.12 -17.42
CA LEU A 311 -0.01 0.75 -17.81
C LEU A 311 0.38 1.82 -18.85
N ALA A 312 1.56 2.43 -18.70
CA ALA A 312 1.95 3.60 -19.52
C ALA A 312 3.05 3.30 -20.55
N GLY A 313 3.66 2.11 -20.46
CA GLY A 313 4.85 1.77 -21.25
C GLY A 313 6.15 2.09 -20.51
N LYS A 314 7.09 1.14 -20.52
CA LYS A 314 8.35 1.22 -19.77
C LYS A 314 9.14 2.49 -20.06
N GLU A 315 9.37 2.80 -21.33
CA GLU A 315 10.18 3.97 -21.73
C GLU A 315 9.60 5.29 -21.21
N LYS A 316 8.28 5.48 -21.34
CA LYS A 316 7.58 6.68 -20.86
C LYS A 316 7.67 6.83 -19.35
N VAL A 317 7.51 5.72 -18.61
CA VAL A 317 7.62 5.72 -17.16
C VAL A 317 9.05 6.01 -16.71
N MET A 318 10.06 5.38 -17.33
CA MET A 318 11.46 5.65 -16.99
C MET A 318 11.85 7.10 -17.27
N ASN A 319 11.37 7.68 -18.39
CA ASN A 319 11.55 9.11 -18.69
C ASN A 319 10.88 10.00 -17.64
N ALA A 320 9.64 9.68 -17.23
CA ALA A 320 8.92 10.42 -16.20
C ALA A 320 9.64 10.36 -14.83
N TYR A 321 10.20 9.21 -14.46
CA TYR A 321 10.96 9.06 -13.22
C TYR A 321 12.29 9.82 -13.24
N ASN A 322 13.00 9.82 -14.37
CA ASN A 322 14.21 10.63 -14.54
C ASN A 322 13.87 12.14 -14.47
N GLU A 323 12.78 12.58 -15.09
CA GLU A 323 12.30 13.97 -14.97
C GLU A 323 11.88 14.29 -13.52
N ALA A 324 11.23 13.36 -12.80
CA ALA A 324 10.89 13.54 -11.40
C ALA A 324 12.13 13.75 -10.52
N VAL A 325 13.20 12.99 -10.74
CA VAL A 325 14.47 13.17 -10.03
C VAL A 325 15.08 14.53 -10.33
N LYS A 326 15.15 14.92 -11.61
CA LYS A 326 15.69 16.19 -12.07
C LYS A 326 14.92 17.38 -11.48
N GLU A 327 13.60 17.30 -11.47
CA GLU A 327 12.68 18.30 -10.91
C GLU A 327 12.53 18.21 -9.39
N ARG A 328 13.31 17.31 -8.74
CA ARG A 328 13.34 17.13 -7.28
C ARG A 328 11.96 16.82 -6.69
N TYR A 329 11.22 15.92 -7.29
CA TYR A 329 10.03 15.33 -6.67
C TYR A 329 10.43 14.51 -5.45
N ARG A 330 9.51 14.43 -4.50
CA ARG A 330 9.66 13.59 -3.31
C ARG A 330 9.18 12.19 -3.61
N PHE A 331 9.90 11.20 -3.14
CA PHE A 331 9.64 9.79 -3.45
C PHE A 331 9.04 9.03 -2.26
N PHE A 332 8.35 7.93 -2.53
CA PHE A 332 7.75 6.94 -1.65
C PHE A 332 6.53 7.42 -0.85
N SER A 333 6.29 6.80 0.34
CA SER A 333 5.03 6.87 1.10
C SER A 333 4.56 8.29 1.42
N PHE A 334 5.46 9.19 1.77
CA PHE A 334 5.17 10.60 2.07
C PHE A 334 5.61 11.54 0.95
N GLY A 335 5.95 10.98 -0.18
CA GLY A 335 6.40 11.73 -1.35
C GLY A 335 5.28 12.40 -2.12
N ASP A 336 5.60 12.74 -3.34
CA ASP A 336 4.67 13.30 -4.32
C ASP A 336 3.97 12.21 -5.11
N SER A 337 3.07 12.59 -5.99
CA SER A 337 2.22 11.68 -6.74
C SER A 337 2.35 11.85 -8.24
N MET A 338 1.84 10.85 -8.94
CA MET A 338 1.70 10.85 -10.39
C MET A 338 0.27 10.39 -10.74
N ILE A 339 -0.31 10.96 -11.78
CA ILE A 339 -1.50 10.43 -12.46
C ILE A 339 -1.13 10.02 -13.89
N ILE A 340 -1.49 8.80 -14.24
CA ILE A 340 -1.38 8.26 -15.60
C ILE A 340 -2.77 8.29 -16.22
N LYS A 341 -2.93 9.09 -17.28
CA LYS A 341 -4.19 9.34 -17.98
C LYS A 341 -4.23 8.77 -19.40
#